data_be47fc3784a06ab8a78976bb18bb2cf9
#
_entry.id   be47fc3784a06ab8a78976bb18bb2cf9
#
_cell.length_a   1.000
_cell.length_b   1.000
_cell.length_c   1.000
_cell.angle_alpha   90.00
_cell.angle_beta   90.00
_cell.angle_gamma   90.00
#
_symmetry.space_group_name_H-M   'P 1'
#
loop_
_entity.id
_entity.type
_entity.pdbx_description
1 polymer ?
#
loop_
_entity_poly.entity_id
_entity_poly.type
_entity_poly.pdbx_seq_one_letter_code
_entity_poly.pdbx_strand_id
1 'polypeptide(L)'
;MLPHVKFNIDNYLKNIHDIRVYNFYRRFLYLNGMQISDVNYYTDIDSCRREITHIFDCTDMVTQEKKDLLMRMEIAREKEILPLHEFGWLHNDERATFWLCSYLFYSDNYNKMITGTENSFIQNAPIMPGTIQYPPNEYNSLGFHDVPDSHNGRVERIIRFFDTLTQFPYHKDKTNMTANPLMKDQVLFNFKEKWKSIYQKPLPVKWLPNQEEAVSWAWDFLKKHVNNCAIKGQFECDVPHATRSFVQNTKPLNHAERLLSVRAAFDLWEGNDDRKKLLLMSFNKAWNQKKLRETRVDKKALNTYLKTKTKMQLDELAEHYDMRISDTLEKLITQHYKQLFQGK
;
A
#
# COMPACT_ATOMS: atom_id res chain seq x y z
N MET A 1 25.27 8.11 -58.29
CA MET A 1 25.28 7.59 -56.92
C MET A 1 24.37 8.43 -56.07
N LEU A 2 23.23 7.90 -55.68
CA LEU A 2 22.36 8.55 -54.69
C LEU A 2 23.09 8.58 -53.34
N PRO A 3 23.07 9.69 -52.61
CA PRO A 3 23.71 9.74 -51.29
C PRO A 3 23.07 8.68 -50.40
N HIS A 4 23.86 7.74 -49.88
CA HIS A 4 23.45 6.82 -48.86
C HIS A 4 23.04 7.65 -47.63
N VAL A 5 21.73 7.87 -47.45
CA VAL A 5 21.22 8.50 -46.24
C VAL A 5 21.57 7.57 -45.08
N LYS A 6 22.56 7.98 -44.29
CA LYS A 6 23.05 7.25 -43.14
C LYS A 6 21.84 7.16 -42.15
N PHE A 7 21.46 5.96 -41.79
CA PHE A 7 20.43 5.76 -40.76
C PHE A 7 20.88 6.43 -39.45
N ASN A 8 20.08 7.34 -38.94
CA ASN A 8 20.35 8.04 -37.68
C ASN A 8 19.21 7.79 -36.69
N ILE A 9 19.45 6.91 -35.72
CA ILE A 9 18.49 6.57 -34.67
C ILE A 9 18.16 7.77 -33.76
N ASP A 10 19.13 8.68 -33.54
CA ASP A 10 18.93 9.85 -32.66
C ASP A 10 17.80 10.76 -33.16
N ASN A 11 17.66 10.91 -34.49
CA ASN A 11 16.55 11.67 -35.06
C ASN A 11 15.16 11.02 -34.76
N TYR A 12 15.10 9.72 -34.67
CA TYR A 12 13.91 9.01 -34.30
C TYR A 12 13.62 9.20 -32.79
N LEU A 13 14.64 8.96 -31.96
CA LEU A 13 14.52 9.03 -30.50
C LEU A 13 14.14 10.43 -29.99
N LYS A 14 14.61 11.52 -30.64
CA LYS A 14 14.28 12.90 -30.25
C LYS A 14 12.78 13.20 -30.17
N ASN A 15 11.94 12.45 -30.89
CA ASN A 15 10.50 12.62 -30.89
C ASN A 15 9.79 11.85 -29.76
N ILE A 16 10.54 11.08 -28.98
CA ILE A 16 10.00 10.32 -27.87
C ILE A 16 10.23 11.10 -26.57
N HIS A 17 9.16 11.40 -25.87
CA HIS A 17 9.18 12.17 -24.61
C HIS A 17 8.81 11.32 -23.39
N ASP A 18 8.55 10.03 -23.58
CA ASP A 18 8.17 9.11 -22.50
C ASP A 18 9.37 8.27 -22.06
N ILE A 19 9.81 8.48 -20.83
CA ILE A 19 10.93 7.74 -20.22
C ILE A 19 10.68 6.24 -20.16
N ARG A 20 9.40 5.80 -20.11
CA ARG A 20 9.01 4.38 -20.11
C ARG A 20 9.46 3.69 -21.40
N VAL A 21 9.29 4.38 -22.53
CA VAL A 21 9.69 3.88 -23.84
C VAL A 21 11.21 3.69 -23.92
N TYR A 22 11.97 4.64 -23.40
CA TYR A 22 13.44 4.54 -23.36
C TYR A 22 13.90 3.37 -22.48
N ASN A 23 13.34 3.21 -21.30
CA ASN A 23 13.68 2.09 -20.43
C ASN A 23 13.28 0.75 -21.05
N PHE A 24 12.14 0.72 -21.76
CA PHE A 24 11.74 -0.45 -22.53
C PHE A 24 12.76 -0.80 -23.62
N TYR A 25 13.22 0.19 -24.42
CA TYR A 25 14.20 -0.04 -25.47
C TYR A 25 15.54 -0.52 -24.91
N ARG A 26 16.01 0.07 -23.84
CA ARG A 26 17.23 -0.37 -23.14
C ARG A 26 17.11 -1.84 -22.73
N ARG A 27 16.02 -2.22 -22.09
CA ARG A 27 15.76 -3.61 -21.70
C ARG A 27 15.64 -4.54 -22.91
N PHE A 28 14.95 -4.11 -23.96
CA PHE A 28 14.83 -4.89 -25.19
C PHE A 28 16.22 -5.16 -25.83
N LEU A 29 17.05 -4.15 -25.91
CA LEU A 29 18.43 -4.27 -26.45
C LEU A 29 19.26 -5.22 -25.58
N TYR A 30 19.18 -5.10 -24.25
CA TYR A 30 19.86 -6.02 -23.33
C TYR A 30 19.44 -7.48 -23.54
N LEU A 31 18.13 -7.74 -23.61
CA LEU A 31 17.61 -9.10 -23.85
C LEU A 31 17.98 -9.66 -25.23
N ASN A 32 18.32 -8.80 -26.19
CA ASN A 32 18.84 -9.20 -27.49
C ASN A 32 20.40 -9.22 -27.58
N GLY A 33 21.05 -9.25 -26.41
CA GLY A 33 22.50 -9.44 -26.31
C GLY A 33 23.35 -8.19 -26.53
N MET A 34 22.75 -7.00 -26.56
CA MET A 34 23.47 -5.75 -26.62
C MET A 34 24.06 -5.38 -25.26
N GLN A 35 25.27 -4.81 -25.26
CA GLN A 35 25.89 -4.33 -24.03
C GLN A 35 25.21 -3.04 -23.57
N ILE A 36 24.60 -3.07 -22.39
CA ILE A 36 24.03 -1.92 -21.70
C ILE A 36 24.81 -1.69 -20.42
N SER A 37 25.08 -0.42 -20.10
CA SER A 37 25.90 -0.03 -18.95
C SER A 37 25.30 -0.46 -17.62
N ASP A 38 23.97 -0.41 -17.50
CA ASP A 38 23.22 -0.81 -16.31
C ASP A 38 21.78 -1.18 -16.70
N VAL A 39 21.24 -2.25 -16.15
CA VAL A 39 19.85 -2.71 -16.40
C VAL A 39 18.84 -1.93 -15.58
N ASN A 40 19.29 -1.10 -14.65
CA ASN A 40 18.43 -0.31 -13.79
C ASN A 40 17.56 0.69 -14.58
N TYR A 41 16.45 1.04 -14.00
CA TYR A 41 15.52 2.02 -14.56
C TYR A 41 16.13 3.44 -14.46
N TYR A 42 16.29 4.12 -15.58
CA TYR A 42 16.74 5.49 -15.61
C TYR A 42 15.56 6.47 -15.59
N THR A 43 15.78 7.60 -14.95
CA THR A 43 14.84 8.72 -14.89
C THR A 43 15.20 9.84 -15.87
N ASP A 44 16.43 9.83 -16.42
CA ASP A 44 16.92 10.82 -17.35
C ASP A 44 16.82 10.34 -18.80
N ILE A 45 15.95 11.00 -19.57
CA ILE A 45 15.71 10.72 -20.99
C ILE A 45 16.98 10.90 -21.83
N ASP A 46 17.76 11.94 -21.55
CA ASP A 46 18.95 12.25 -22.34
C ASP A 46 20.05 11.20 -22.17
N SER A 47 20.20 10.67 -20.98
CA SER A 47 21.14 9.57 -20.73
C SER A 47 20.70 8.30 -21.45
N CYS A 48 19.41 7.93 -21.38
CA CYS A 48 18.88 6.79 -22.12
C CYS A 48 19.08 6.96 -23.64
N ARG A 49 18.78 8.14 -24.19
CA ARG A 49 18.92 8.44 -25.60
C ARG A 49 20.36 8.30 -26.06
N ARG A 50 21.33 8.87 -25.32
CA ARG A 50 22.76 8.75 -25.64
C ARG A 50 23.22 7.31 -25.62
N GLU A 51 22.81 6.51 -24.64
CA GLU A 51 23.19 5.11 -24.56
C GLU A 51 22.63 4.30 -25.72
N ILE A 52 21.34 4.43 -26.03
CA ILE A 52 20.74 3.74 -27.18
C ILE A 52 21.40 4.16 -28.49
N THR A 53 21.63 5.47 -28.71
CA THR A 53 22.31 5.97 -29.89
C THR A 53 23.71 5.37 -30.03
N HIS A 54 24.49 5.36 -28.94
CA HIS A 54 25.80 4.77 -28.89
C HIS A 54 25.81 3.28 -29.27
N ILE A 55 24.84 2.49 -28.75
CA ILE A 55 24.72 1.07 -29.11
C ILE A 55 24.50 0.90 -30.62
N PHE A 56 23.59 1.68 -31.21
CA PHE A 56 23.32 1.62 -32.65
C PHE A 56 24.50 2.08 -33.49
N ASP A 57 25.30 3.03 -33.01
CA ASP A 57 26.48 3.52 -33.71
C ASP A 57 27.65 2.54 -33.64
N CYS A 58 27.84 1.86 -32.52
CA CYS A 58 28.96 0.93 -32.27
C CYS A 58 28.69 -0.49 -32.79
N THR A 59 27.48 -0.82 -33.22
CA THR A 59 27.20 -2.15 -33.79
C THR A 59 27.62 -2.22 -35.27
N ASP A 60 28.20 -3.38 -35.68
CA ASP A 60 28.61 -3.66 -37.08
C ASP A 60 27.39 -3.95 -37.99
N MET A 61 26.17 -3.75 -37.53
CA MET A 61 24.96 -3.97 -38.30
C MET A 61 24.88 -3.02 -39.51
N VAL A 62 24.47 -3.57 -40.66
CA VAL A 62 24.16 -2.75 -41.81
C VAL A 62 22.90 -1.91 -41.61
N THR A 63 22.73 -0.86 -42.40
CA THR A 63 21.62 0.09 -42.27
C THR A 63 20.25 -0.60 -42.25
N GLN A 64 20.05 -1.65 -43.03
CA GLN A 64 18.78 -2.37 -43.06
C GLN A 64 18.54 -3.13 -41.75
N GLU A 65 19.52 -3.81 -41.21
CA GLU A 65 19.43 -4.52 -39.93
C GLU A 65 19.11 -3.58 -38.76
N LYS A 66 19.73 -2.37 -38.78
CA LYS A 66 19.38 -1.32 -37.76
C LYS A 66 17.92 -0.88 -37.85
N LYS A 67 17.36 -0.74 -39.06
CA LYS A 67 15.96 -0.43 -39.28
C LYS A 67 15.04 -1.58 -38.82
N ASP A 68 15.41 -2.81 -39.14
CA ASP A 68 14.64 -4.00 -38.73
C ASP A 68 14.67 -4.19 -37.21
N LEU A 69 15.80 -3.90 -36.56
CA LEU A 69 15.88 -3.90 -35.09
C LEU A 69 14.98 -2.84 -34.49
N LEU A 70 15.00 -1.61 -35.00
CA LEU A 70 14.11 -0.55 -34.53
C LEU A 70 12.62 -0.94 -34.70
N MET A 71 12.28 -1.49 -35.88
CA MET A 71 10.87 -1.95 -36.11
C MET A 71 10.47 -3.05 -35.13
N ARG A 72 11.35 -4.00 -34.81
CA ARG A 72 11.10 -5.02 -33.79
C ARG A 72 10.90 -4.41 -32.40
N MET A 73 11.72 -3.41 -32.05
CA MET A 73 11.58 -2.67 -30.79
C MET A 73 10.19 -2.00 -30.68
N GLU A 74 9.73 -1.35 -31.78
CA GLU A 74 8.42 -0.69 -31.81
C GLU A 74 7.27 -1.68 -31.67
N ILE A 75 7.30 -2.76 -32.45
CA ILE A 75 6.28 -3.81 -32.37
C ILE A 75 6.24 -4.43 -30.96
N ALA A 76 7.39 -4.64 -30.35
CA ALA A 76 7.46 -5.18 -29.00
C ALA A 76 6.94 -4.15 -27.97
N ARG A 77 7.27 -2.86 -28.12
CA ARG A 77 6.77 -1.79 -27.29
C ARG A 77 5.26 -1.74 -27.25
N GLU A 78 4.61 -1.77 -28.42
CA GLU A 78 3.15 -1.77 -28.53
C GLU A 78 2.50 -2.99 -27.88
N LYS A 79 3.25 -4.10 -27.80
CA LYS A 79 2.79 -5.35 -27.20
C LYS A 79 3.14 -5.52 -25.71
N GLU A 80 3.95 -4.66 -25.14
CA GLU A 80 4.47 -4.89 -23.78
C GLU A 80 4.21 -3.73 -22.81
N ILE A 81 4.02 -2.51 -23.30
CA ILE A 81 3.73 -1.33 -22.47
C ILE A 81 2.24 -1.06 -22.43
N LEU A 82 1.67 -1.08 -21.22
CA LEU A 82 0.28 -0.70 -21.02
C LEU A 82 0.06 0.79 -21.23
N PRO A 83 -1.06 1.20 -21.86
CA PRO A 83 -1.45 2.60 -21.97
C PRO A 83 -1.66 3.26 -20.60
N LEU A 84 -1.24 4.52 -20.45
CA LEU A 84 -1.35 5.25 -19.17
C LEU A 84 -2.79 5.39 -18.66
N HIS A 85 -3.78 5.42 -19.55
CA HIS A 85 -5.18 5.56 -19.16
C HIS A 85 -5.70 4.36 -18.34
N GLU A 86 -5.09 3.18 -18.48
CA GLU A 86 -5.42 1.99 -17.68
C GLU A 86 -5.12 2.20 -16.18
N PHE A 87 -4.17 3.08 -15.87
CA PHE A 87 -3.81 3.45 -14.51
C PHE A 87 -4.60 4.65 -13.95
N GLY A 88 -5.56 5.19 -14.72
CA GLY A 88 -6.31 6.39 -14.35
C GLY A 88 -7.03 6.29 -13.01
N TRP A 89 -7.51 5.10 -12.63
CA TRP A 89 -8.15 4.86 -11.34
C TRP A 89 -7.21 5.04 -10.15
N LEU A 90 -5.90 4.84 -10.33
CA LEU A 90 -4.88 5.06 -9.30
C LEU A 90 -4.58 6.56 -9.14
N HIS A 91 -4.51 7.31 -10.24
CA HIS A 91 -4.30 8.75 -10.18
C HIS A 91 -5.39 9.49 -9.40
N ASN A 92 -6.62 8.99 -9.46
CA ASN A 92 -7.80 9.62 -8.85
C ASN A 92 -8.11 9.13 -7.43
N ASP A 93 -7.44 8.09 -6.95
CA ASP A 93 -7.69 7.50 -5.61
C ASP A 93 -6.38 7.24 -4.89
N GLU A 94 -6.01 8.19 -4.01
CA GLU A 94 -4.78 8.10 -3.21
C GLU A 94 -4.77 6.85 -2.30
N ARG A 95 -5.92 6.46 -1.77
CA ARG A 95 -6.03 5.27 -0.91
C ARG A 95 -5.84 3.99 -1.72
N ALA A 96 -6.41 3.92 -2.94
CA ALA A 96 -6.20 2.79 -3.85
C ALA A 96 -4.72 2.63 -4.22
N THR A 97 -4.07 3.74 -4.55
CA THR A 97 -2.66 3.78 -4.90
C THR A 97 -1.78 3.37 -3.73
N PHE A 98 -2.05 3.90 -2.54
CA PHE A 98 -1.31 3.54 -1.33
C PHE A 98 -1.47 2.05 -1.00
N TRP A 99 -2.72 1.54 -1.09
CA TRP A 99 -3.01 0.13 -0.90
C TRP A 99 -2.26 -0.76 -1.90
N LEU A 100 -2.35 -0.47 -3.21
CA LEU A 100 -1.74 -1.32 -4.23
C LEU A 100 -0.22 -1.31 -4.13
N CYS A 101 0.39 -0.14 -3.92
CA CYS A 101 1.83 -0.03 -3.72
C CYS A 101 2.29 -0.85 -2.51
N SER A 102 1.58 -0.73 -1.39
CA SER A 102 1.87 -1.51 -0.18
C SER A 102 1.59 -3.01 -0.37
N TYR A 103 0.55 -3.36 -1.13
CA TYR A 103 0.22 -4.75 -1.44
C TYR A 103 1.33 -5.42 -2.25
N LEU A 104 1.81 -4.77 -3.30
CA LEU A 104 2.91 -5.26 -4.13
C LEU A 104 4.20 -5.44 -3.31
N PHE A 105 4.41 -4.59 -2.32
CA PHE A 105 5.63 -4.63 -1.51
C PHE A 105 5.60 -5.64 -0.36
N TYR A 106 4.46 -5.79 0.33
CA TYR A 106 4.36 -6.55 1.57
C TYR A 106 3.59 -7.87 1.46
N SER A 107 2.85 -8.10 0.37
CA SER A 107 2.05 -9.31 0.24
C SER A 107 2.82 -10.44 -0.43
N ASP A 108 2.87 -11.61 0.23
CA ASP A 108 3.38 -12.83 -0.38
C ASP A 108 2.40 -13.41 -1.42
N ASN A 109 1.17 -12.90 -1.44
CA ASN A 109 0.10 -13.40 -2.32
C ASN A 109 0.06 -12.68 -3.68
N TYR A 110 0.91 -11.68 -3.93
CA TYR A 110 0.91 -11.00 -5.22
C TYR A 110 1.22 -11.98 -6.36
N ASN A 111 2.08 -12.96 -6.14
CA ASN A 111 2.38 -14.02 -7.10
C ASN A 111 1.13 -14.83 -7.48
N LYS A 112 0.22 -15.10 -6.52
CA LYS A 112 -1.05 -15.79 -6.79
C LYS A 112 -1.97 -14.95 -7.68
N MET A 113 -1.99 -13.65 -7.51
CA MET A 113 -2.79 -12.75 -8.37
C MET A 113 -2.21 -12.64 -9.77
N ILE A 114 -0.88 -12.62 -9.90
CA ILE A 114 -0.20 -12.61 -11.19
C ILE A 114 -0.41 -13.93 -11.93
N THR A 115 -0.32 -15.06 -11.24
CA THR A 115 -0.46 -16.39 -11.85
C THR A 115 -1.91 -16.80 -12.10
N GLY A 116 -2.90 -16.01 -11.69
CA GLY A 116 -4.32 -16.30 -11.94
C GLY A 116 -4.86 -17.55 -11.22
N THR A 117 -4.19 -18.02 -10.16
CA THR A 117 -4.57 -19.26 -9.45
C THR A 117 -5.88 -19.15 -8.67
N GLU A 118 -6.51 -17.99 -8.59
CA GLU A 118 -7.87 -17.86 -8.07
C GLU A 118 -8.95 -17.81 -9.17
N ASN A 119 -8.59 -17.63 -10.47
CA ASN A 119 -9.55 -17.65 -11.57
C ASN A 119 -8.98 -18.27 -12.86
N SER A 120 -9.20 -19.52 -13.03
CA SER A 120 -9.74 -20.26 -14.18
C SER A 120 -9.09 -20.29 -15.55
N PHE A 121 -8.01 -19.62 -15.90
CA PHE A 121 -7.32 -19.92 -17.17
C PHE A 121 -6.27 -21.02 -17.06
N ILE A 122 -5.89 -21.44 -15.85
CA ILE A 122 -4.95 -22.52 -15.57
C ILE A 122 -5.55 -23.54 -14.56
N GLN A 123 -6.85 -23.76 -14.59
CA GLN A 123 -7.54 -24.65 -13.64
C GLN A 123 -7.21 -26.14 -13.76
N ASN A 124 -6.37 -26.58 -14.70
CA ASN A 124 -6.09 -28.01 -14.93
C ASN A 124 -4.63 -28.43 -14.72
N ALA A 125 -3.79 -27.63 -14.07
CA ALA A 125 -2.43 -28.05 -13.74
C ALA A 125 -2.33 -28.44 -12.27
N PRO A 126 -2.05 -29.72 -11.92
CA PRO A 126 -1.83 -30.11 -10.55
C PRO A 126 -0.58 -29.42 -10.00
N ILE A 127 -0.76 -28.69 -8.90
CA ILE A 127 0.34 -28.09 -8.15
C ILE A 127 1.08 -29.24 -7.47
N MET A 128 2.31 -29.51 -7.89
CA MET A 128 3.21 -30.40 -7.16
C MET A 128 3.75 -29.65 -5.93
N PRO A 129 3.54 -30.14 -4.71
CA PRO A 129 4.14 -29.56 -3.52
C PRO A 129 5.66 -29.77 -3.55
N GLY A 130 6.45 -28.72 -3.45
CA GLY A 130 7.86 -28.82 -3.10
C GLY A 130 8.90 -28.32 -4.08
N THR A 131 8.54 -27.72 -5.24
CA THR A 131 9.55 -27.28 -6.23
C THR A 131 9.36 -25.87 -6.76
N ILE A 132 8.53 -25.05 -6.14
CA ILE A 132 8.42 -23.63 -6.55
C ILE A 132 9.39 -22.85 -5.68
N GLN A 133 10.63 -22.71 -6.14
CA GLN A 133 11.41 -21.52 -5.81
C GLN A 133 10.72 -20.38 -6.60
N TYR A 134 9.82 -19.67 -5.91
CA TYR A 134 9.39 -18.37 -6.41
C TYR A 134 10.64 -17.54 -6.62
N PRO A 135 10.80 -16.88 -7.78
CA PRO A 135 11.87 -15.91 -7.91
C PRO A 135 11.74 -14.95 -6.73
N PRO A 136 12.88 -14.52 -6.17
CA PRO A 136 12.86 -13.52 -5.09
C PRO A 136 11.94 -12.42 -5.56
N ASN A 137 11.06 -11.95 -4.68
CA ASN A 137 10.03 -10.96 -4.94
C ASN A 137 10.50 -10.01 -6.05
N GLU A 138 9.93 -10.11 -7.27
CA GLU A 138 10.40 -9.36 -8.43
C GLU A 138 10.41 -7.85 -8.16
N TYR A 139 9.55 -7.41 -7.24
CA TYR A 139 9.52 -6.06 -6.75
C TYR A 139 10.83 -5.66 -6.06
N ASN A 140 11.43 -6.55 -5.26
CA ASN A 140 12.74 -6.33 -4.65
C ASN A 140 13.88 -6.48 -5.67
N SER A 141 13.74 -7.40 -6.64
CA SER A 141 14.73 -7.59 -7.71
C SER A 141 14.76 -6.40 -8.69
N LEU A 142 13.68 -5.61 -8.75
CA LEU A 142 13.62 -4.36 -9.51
C LEU A 142 14.25 -3.17 -8.78
N GLY A 143 14.90 -3.38 -7.65
CA GLY A 143 15.54 -2.32 -6.87
C GLY A 143 14.59 -1.41 -6.12
N PHE A 144 13.36 -1.86 -5.87
CA PHE A 144 12.39 -1.11 -5.08
C PHE A 144 12.54 -1.46 -3.60
N HIS A 145 13.36 -0.71 -2.89
CA HIS A 145 13.67 -0.99 -1.49
C HIS A 145 12.73 -0.33 -0.49
N ASP A 146 11.85 0.57 -0.97
CA ASP A 146 10.94 1.36 -0.12
C ASP A 146 9.63 1.70 -0.84
N VAL A 147 8.62 2.11 -0.09
CA VAL A 147 7.37 2.66 -0.63
C VAL A 147 7.56 4.17 -0.76
N PRO A 148 7.32 4.78 -1.94
CA PRO A 148 7.45 6.22 -2.11
C PRO A 148 6.54 7.01 -1.17
N ASP A 149 7.01 8.17 -0.75
CA ASP A 149 6.35 9.07 0.19
C ASP A 149 5.28 9.97 -0.44
N SER A 150 5.21 10.04 -1.77
CA SER A 150 4.23 10.86 -2.50
C SER A 150 3.24 10.01 -3.29
N HIS A 151 2.04 10.54 -3.49
CA HIS A 151 1.01 9.90 -4.31
C HIS A 151 1.51 9.63 -5.74
N ASN A 152 2.07 10.64 -6.40
CA ASN A 152 2.59 10.50 -7.76
C ASN A 152 3.75 9.49 -7.82
N GLY A 153 4.65 9.52 -6.86
CA GLY A 153 5.73 8.55 -6.77
C GLY A 153 5.24 7.12 -6.63
N ARG A 154 4.14 6.90 -5.89
CA ARG A 154 3.52 5.56 -5.77
C ARG A 154 2.87 5.13 -7.09
N VAL A 155 2.17 6.04 -7.78
CA VAL A 155 1.60 5.75 -9.10
C VAL A 155 2.71 5.40 -10.10
N GLU A 156 3.76 6.20 -10.20
CA GLU A 156 4.91 5.94 -11.04
C GLU A 156 5.57 4.59 -10.73
N ARG A 157 5.68 4.26 -9.44
CA ARG A 157 6.22 2.98 -8.98
C ARG A 157 5.36 1.79 -9.44
N ILE A 158 4.04 1.90 -9.36
CA ILE A 158 3.12 0.87 -9.85
C ILE A 158 3.23 0.73 -11.37
N ILE A 159 3.22 1.84 -12.11
CA ILE A 159 3.40 1.82 -13.57
C ILE A 159 4.71 1.15 -13.95
N ARG A 160 5.79 1.53 -13.29
CA ARG A 160 7.12 0.96 -13.48
C ARG A 160 7.15 -0.55 -13.19
N PHE A 161 6.44 -1.03 -12.17
CA PHE A 161 6.27 -2.45 -11.91
C PHE A 161 5.67 -3.16 -13.13
N PHE A 162 4.57 -2.66 -13.71
CA PHE A 162 3.96 -3.25 -14.89
C PHE A 162 4.85 -3.15 -16.14
N ASP A 163 5.59 -2.08 -16.32
CA ASP A 163 6.52 -1.91 -17.44
C ASP A 163 7.69 -2.89 -17.38
N THR A 164 8.16 -3.20 -16.18
CA THR A 164 9.29 -4.12 -15.96
C THR A 164 8.87 -5.58 -15.83
N LEU A 165 7.60 -5.86 -15.66
CA LEU A 165 7.07 -7.22 -15.60
C LEU A 165 7.19 -7.90 -16.96
N THR A 166 8.22 -8.76 -17.11
CA THR A 166 8.55 -9.39 -18.39
C THR A 166 8.12 -10.83 -18.51
N GLN A 167 7.99 -11.52 -17.39
CA GLN A 167 7.74 -12.95 -17.37
C GLN A 167 6.77 -13.31 -16.26
N PHE A 168 5.85 -14.20 -16.56
CA PHE A 168 5.03 -14.87 -15.55
C PHE A 168 5.57 -16.28 -15.33
N PRO A 169 5.77 -16.72 -14.08
CA PRO A 169 6.15 -18.10 -13.81
C PRO A 169 5.05 -19.06 -14.31
N TYR A 170 5.37 -19.93 -15.25
CA TYR A 170 4.47 -20.97 -15.73
C TYR A 170 4.80 -22.32 -15.12
N HIS A 171 3.79 -23.03 -14.61
CA HIS A 171 3.96 -24.17 -13.71
C HIS A 171 4.41 -25.48 -14.35
N LYS A 172 4.11 -25.74 -15.64
CA LYS A 172 4.25 -27.09 -16.18
C LYS A 172 5.61 -27.46 -16.74
N ASP A 173 6.33 -26.52 -17.35
CA ASP A 173 7.51 -26.86 -18.14
C ASP A 173 8.76 -26.04 -17.81
N LYS A 174 8.80 -25.36 -16.65
CA LYS A 174 9.87 -24.39 -16.29
C LYS A 174 10.08 -23.26 -17.33
N THR A 175 9.19 -23.14 -18.30
CA THR A 175 9.21 -22.06 -19.28
C THR A 175 8.44 -20.88 -18.73
N ASN A 176 9.12 -19.74 -18.66
CA ASN A 176 8.47 -18.49 -18.31
C ASN A 176 7.68 -18.00 -19.52
N MET A 177 6.39 -17.68 -19.31
CA MET A 177 5.60 -17.02 -20.34
C MET A 177 5.97 -15.54 -20.37
N THR A 178 6.23 -15.02 -21.57
CA THR A 178 6.43 -13.58 -21.73
C THR A 178 5.15 -12.82 -21.34
N ALA A 179 5.29 -11.83 -20.47
CA ALA A 179 4.20 -10.98 -20.05
C ALA A 179 3.77 -10.07 -21.21
N ASN A 180 2.73 -10.48 -21.94
CA ASN A 180 2.13 -9.65 -22.98
C ASN A 180 1.10 -8.67 -22.37
N PRO A 181 0.65 -7.63 -23.09
CA PRO A 181 -0.32 -6.65 -22.60
C PRO A 181 -1.60 -7.26 -22.08
N LEU A 182 -2.14 -8.28 -22.76
CA LEU A 182 -3.38 -8.94 -22.33
C LEU A 182 -3.26 -9.55 -20.95
N MET A 183 -2.09 -10.14 -20.63
CA MET A 183 -1.84 -10.68 -19.29
C MET A 183 -1.63 -9.57 -18.27
N LYS A 184 -0.92 -8.50 -18.63
CA LYS A 184 -0.73 -7.33 -17.77
C LYS A 184 -2.07 -6.64 -17.50
N ASP A 185 -2.91 -6.48 -18.51
CA ASP A 185 -4.27 -5.96 -18.39
C ASP A 185 -5.12 -6.81 -17.43
N GLN A 186 -5.06 -8.12 -17.58
CA GLN A 186 -5.80 -9.03 -16.70
C GLN A 186 -5.33 -8.89 -15.24
N VAL A 187 -4.03 -8.79 -15.01
CA VAL A 187 -3.47 -8.58 -13.68
C VAL A 187 -3.91 -7.23 -13.09
N LEU A 188 -3.82 -6.17 -13.89
CA LEU A 188 -4.26 -4.84 -13.48
C LEU A 188 -5.77 -4.81 -13.20
N PHE A 189 -6.56 -5.47 -14.05
CA PHE A 189 -8.00 -5.65 -13.85
C PHE A 189 -8.29 -6.40 -12.55
N ASN A 190 -7.58 -7.48 -12.25
CA ASN A 190 -7.74 -8.24 -10.99
C ASN A 190 -7.45 -7.36 -9.77
N PHE A 191 -6.41 -6.53 -9.80
CA PHE A 191 -6.15 -5.56 -8.73
C PHE A 191 -7.27 -4.54 -8.59
N LYS A 192 -7.80 -4.04 -9.70
CA LYS A 192 -8.92 -3.09 -9.70
C LYS A 192 -10.20 -3.70 -9.11
N GLU A 193 -10.52 -4.93 -9.46
CA GLU A 193 -11.66 -5.66 -8.89
C GLU A 193 -11.47 -5.96 -7.40
N LYS A 194 -10.26 -6.36 -7.00
CA LYS A 194 -9.93 -6.54 -5.58
C LYS A 194 -10.09 -5.22 -4.82
N TRP A 195 -9.61 -4.11 -5.37
CA TRP A 195 -9.80 -2.80 -4.77
C TRP A 195 -11.28 -2.43 -4.64
N LYS A 196 -12.09 -2.66 -5.67
CA LYS A 196 -13.54 -2.46 -5.60
C LYS A 196 -14.18 -3.24 -4.45
N SER A 197 -13.80 -4.49 -4.27
CA SER A 197 -14.30 -5.32 -3.17
C SER A 197 -13.91 -4.79 -1.79
N ILE A 198 -12.73 -4.19 -1.66
CA ILE A 198 -12.26 -3.52 -0.43
C ILE A 198 -13.01 -2.21 -0.22
N TYR A 199 -13.17 -1.42 -1.27
CA TYR A 199 -13.82 -0.11 -1.23
C TYR A 199 -15.32 -0.19 -0.88
N GLN A 200 -16.02 -1.24 -1.31
CA GLN A 200 -17.42 -1.49 -0.98
C GLN A 200 -17.64 -1.79 0.50
N LYS A 201 -16.62 -2.21 1.23
CA LYS A 201 -16.69 -2.43 2.67
C LYS A 201 -16.68 -1.07 3.41
N PRO A 202 -17.26 -0.99 4.61
CA PRO A 202 -17.20 0.23 5.41
C PRO A 202 -15.76 0.72 5.57
N LEU A 203 -15.55 2.04 5.44
CA LEU A 203 -14.23 2.64 5.61
C LEU A 203 -13.65 2.25 6.99
N PRO A 204 -12.47 1.60 7.01
CA PRO A 204 -11.84 1.25 8.28
C PRO A 204 -11.63 2.48 9.15
N VAL A 205 -11.87 2.33 10.45
CA VAL A 205 -11.69 3.38 11.47
C VAL A 205 -12.40 4.72 11.16
N LYS A 206 -13.57 4.67 10.50
CA LYS A 206 -14.38 5.87 10.19
C LYS A 206 -14.67 6.73 11.45
N TRP A 207 -14.76 6.10 12.61
CA TRP A 207 -15.02 6.73 13.90
C TRP A 207 -13.80 7.48 14.48
N LEU A 208 -12.59 7.28 13.91
CA LEU A 208 -11.38 7.94 14.38
C LEU A 208 -11.37 9.41 13.91
N PRO A 209 -11.22 10.40 14.80
CA PRO A 209 -11.09 11.79 14.41
C PRO A 209 -9.82 12.00 13.58
N ASN A 210 -9.90 12.88 12.57
CA ASN A 210 -8.74 13.28 11.78
C ASN A 210 -7.93 14.36 12.50
N GLN A 211 -7.46 14.03 13.71
CA GLN A 211 -6.60 14.88 14.54
C GLN A 211 -5.28 14.15 14.76
N GLU A 212 -4.18 14.88 14.83
CA GLU A 212 -2.85 14.30 14.90
C GLU A 212 -2.68 13.34 16.09
N GLU A 213 -3.14 13.73 17.27
CA GLU A 213 -3.08 12.88 18.47
C GLU A 213 -3.88 11.57 18.32
N ALA A 214 -5.07 11.65 17.71
CA ALA A 214 -5.92 10.49 17.50
C ALA A 214 -5.29 9.51 16.50
N VAL A 215 -4.76 10.04 15.40
CA VAL A 215 -4.14 9.24 14.34
C VAL A 215 -2.80 8.66 14.80
N SER A 216 -1.99 9.44 15.55
CA SER A 216 -0.76 8.95 16.16
C SER A 216 -1.03 7.81 17.14
N TRP A 217 -1.99 8.02 18.06
CA TRP A 217 -2.41 6.96 18.97
C TRP A 217 -2.89 5.70 18.24
N ALA A 218 -3.64 5.88 17.16
CA ALA A 218 -4.14 4.76 16.37
C ALA A 218 -3.00 3.94 15.76
N TRP A 219 -1.99 4.62 15.22
CA TRP A 219 -0.82 3.97 14.67
C TRP A 219 0.00 3.23 15.73
N ASP A 220 0.21 3.85 16.88
CA ASP A 220 0.91 3.23 18.02
C ASP A 220 0.15 2.02 18.58
N PHE A 221 -1.19 2.08 18.63
CA PHE A 221 -2.01 0.95 19.00
C PHE A 221 -1.82 -0.24 18.06
N LEU A 222 -1.85 -0.01 16.74
CA LEU A 222 -1.60 -1.04 15.73
C LEU A 222 -0.22 -1.65 15.87
N LYS A 223 0.83 -0.82 16.01
CA LYS A 223 2.20 -1.28 16.24
C LYS A 223 2.30 -2.16 17.47
N LYS A 224 1.74 -1.72 18.59
CA LYS A 224 1.74 -2.48 19.84
C LYS A 224 1.00 -3.81 19.68
N HIS A 225 -0.15 -3.81 19.00
CA HIS A 225 -0.93 -5.02 18.75
C HIS A 225 -0.15 -6.03 17.91
N VAL A 226 0.45 -5.58 16.81
CA VAL A 226 1.26 -6.41 15.91
C VAL A 226 2.52 -6.96 16.60
N ASN A 227 3.20 -6.14 17.40
CA ASN A 227 4.37 -6.59 18.15
C ASN A 227 4.01 -7.64 19.21
N ASN A 228 2.85 -7.47 19.88
CA ASN A 228 2.37 -8.48 20.84
C ASN A 228 2.02 -9.81 20.15
N CYS A 229 1.51 -9.76 18.92
CA CYS A 229 1.32 -10.96 18.10
C CYS A 229 2.64 -11.68 17.79
N ALA A 230 3.69 -10.93 17.46
CA ALA A 230 5.00 -11.50 17.15
C ALA A 230 5.60 -12.26 18.34
N ILE A 231 5.36 -11.77 19.56
CA ILE A 231 5.83 -12.42 20.81
C ILE A 231 5.09 -13.75 21.07
N LYS A 232 3.80 -13.83 20.74
CA LYS A 232 2.97 -15.03 20.95
C LYS A 232 3.29 -16.20 20.00
N GLY A 233 4.09 -15.95 18.98
CA GLY A 233 4.43 -16.93 17.96
C GLY A 233 3.52 -16.84 16.72
N GLN A 234 4.06 -17.35 15.61
CA GLN A 234 3.46 -17.20 14.28
C GLN A 234 2.09 -17.90 14.15
N PHE A 235 1.87 -18.97 14.92
CA PHE A 235 0.64 -19.76 14.88
C PHE A 235 -0.53 -19.14 15.67
N GLU A 236 -0.25 -18.27 16.62
CA GLU A 236 -1.27 -17.61 17.45
C GLU A 236 -1.56 -16.16 17.04
N CYS A 237 -0.86 -15.68 16.02
CA CYS A 237 -1.04 -14.31 15.56
C CYS A 237 -2.28 -14.18 14.65
N ASP A 238 -3.24 -13.40 15.10
CA ASP A 238 -4.49 -13.17 14.38
C ASP A 238 -4.34 -12.18 13.21
N VAL A 239 -3.20 -11.49 13.10
CA VAL A 239 -2.94 -10.48 12.06
C VAL A 239 -2.27 -11.14 10.85
N PRO A 240 -2.81 -10.99 9.62
CA PRO A 240 -2.21 -11.53 8.41
C PRO A 240 -0.78 -11.05 8.18
N HIS A 241 0.03 -11.86 7.50
CA HIS A 241 1.44 -11.57 7.27
C HIS A 241 1.68 -10.23 6.58
N ALA A 242 0.95 -9.94 5.49
CA ALA A 242 1.07 -8.67 4.77
C ALA A 242 0.81 -7.44 5.67
N THR A 243 -0.29 -7.47 6.44
CA THR A 243 -0.62 -6.41 7.40
C THR A 243 0.45 -6.25 8.47
N ARG A 244 0.94 -7.38 9.01
CA ARG A 244 1.98 -7.39 10.05
C ARG A 244 3.29 -6.81 9.52
N SER A 245 3.75 -7.29 8.37
CA SER A 245 4.97 -6.81 7.71
C SER A 245 4.87 -5.32 7.37
N PHE A 246 3.72 -4.89 6.84
CA PHE A 246 3.44 -3.48 6.57
C PHE A 246 3.55 -2.61 7.83
N VAL A 247 2.85 -2.98 8.92
CA VAL A 247 2.84 -2.17 10.16
C VAL A 247 4.21 -2.11 10.83
N GLN A 248 4.99 -3.18 10.76
CA GLN A 248 6.33 -3.24 11.36
C GLN A 248 7.35 -2.39 10.61
N ASN A 249 7.28 -2.36 9.28
CA ASN A 249 8.33 -1.76 8.46
C ASN A 249 7.97 -0.34 7.96
N THR A 250 6.68 0.04 7.98
CA THR A 250 6.26 1.37 7.53
C THR A 250 6.52 2.43 8.59
N LYS A 251 7.10 3.56 8.16
CA LYS A 251 7.35 4.75 8.98
C LYS A 251 6.68 5.95 8.32
N PRO A 252 5.40 6.23 8.62
CA PRO A 252 4.68 7.36 8.03
C PRO A 252 5.37 8.69 8.35
N LEU A 253 5.63 9.51 7.33
CA LEU A 253 6.40 10.75 7.45
C LEU A 253 5.57 11.91 8.02
N ASN A 254 4.28 11.93 7.74
CA ASN A 254 3.38 13.02 8.13
C ASN A 254 2.01 12.50 8.58
N HIS A 255 1.15 13.42 9.03
CA HIS A 255 -0.18 13.10 9.53
C HIS A 255 -1.08 12.41 8.48
N ALA A 256 -1.11 12.93 7.24
CA ALA A 256 -1.94 12.38 6.17
C ALA A 256 -1.51 10.94 5.83
N GLU A 257 -0.21 10.72 5.69
CA GLU A 257 0.34 9.40 5.41
C GLU A 257 0.11 8.43 6.58
N ARG A 258 0.16 8.92 7.82
CA ARG A 258 -0.14 8.11 9.01
C ARG A 258 -1.60 7.64 9.01
N LEU A 259 -2.54 8.52 8.64
CA LEU A 259 -3.94 8.15 8.50
C LEU A 259 -4.17 7.14 7.38
N LEU A 260 -3.53 7.32 6.22
CA LEU A 260 -3.55 6.34 5.13
C LEU A 260 -2.97 5.00 5.59
N SER A 261 -1.86 5.00 6.34
CA SER A 261 -1.23 3.80 6.88
C SER A 261 -2.14 3.05 7.86
N VAL A 262 -2.83 3.76 8.75
CA VAL A 262 -3.82 3.15 9.65
C VAL A 262 -4.93 2.45 8.86
N ARG A 263 -5.42 3.07 7.80
CA ARG A 263 -6.45 2.48 6.93
C ARG A 263 -5.91 1.32 6.11
N ALA A 264 -4.73 1.48 5.51
CA ALA A 264 -4.07 0.47 4.69
C ALA A 264 -3.78 -0.82 5.46
N ALA A 265 -3.46 -0.74 6.76
CA ALA A 265 -3.30 -1.92 7.60
C ALA A 265 -4.55 -2.82 7.59
N PHE A 266 -5.75 -2.25 7.49
CA PHE A 266 -7.00 -2.99 7.35
C PHE A 266 -7.36 -3.30 5.91
N ASP A 267 -6.95 -2.50 4.94
CA ASP A 267 -7.18 -2.75 3.52
C ASP A 267 -6.30 -3.89 2.99
N LEU A 268 -5.10 -4.05 3.55
CA LEU A 268 -4.18 -5.16 3.30
C LEU A 268 -4.59 -6.46 4.01
N TRP A 269 -5.65 -6.44 4.82
CA TRP A 269 -6.06 -7.59 5.59
C TRP A 269 -6.62 -8.68 4.69
N GLU A 270 -5.84 -9.73 4.49
CA GLU A 270 -6.24 -10.95 3.79
C GLU A 270 -6.52 -12.06 4.80
N GLY A 271 -7.68 -12.69 4.71
CA GLY A 271 -8.05 -13.80 5.59
C GLY A 271 -9.39 -13.62 6.29
N ASN A 272 -9.49 -14.06 7.54
CA ASN A 272 -10.74 -14.12 8.27
C ASN A 272 -11.28 -12.71 8.60
N ASP A 273 -12.41 -12.35 7.95
CA ASP A 273 -13.08 -11.06 8.15
C ASP A 273 -13.60 -10.89 9.59
N ASP A 274 -13.90 -11.96 10.32
CA ASP A 274 -14.38 -11.85 11.70
C ASP A 274 -13.25 -11.44 12.67
N ARG A 275 -12.03 -11.93 12.44
CA ARG A 275 -10.85 -11.48 13.19
C ARG A 275 -10.56 -10.00 12.93
N LYS A 276 -10.70 -9.55 11.68
CA LYS A 276 -10.61 -8.13 11.32
C LYS A 276 -11.65 -7.29 12.06
N LYS A 277 -12.90 -7.74 12.08
CA LYS A 277 -14.00 -7.07 12.82
C LYS A 277 -13.70 -7.01 14.32
N LEU A 278 -13.25 -8.10 14.93
CA LEU A 278 -12.90 -8.15 16.35
C LEU A 278 -11.78 -7.16 16.68
N LEU A 279 -10.75 -7.06 15.84
CA LEU A 279 -9.69 -6.07 16.02
C LEU A 279 -10.25 -4.64 15.91
N LEU A 280 -11.09 -4.34 14.91
CA LEU A 280 -11.72 -3.02 14.76
C LEU A 280 -12.60 -2.66 15.95
N MET A 281 -13.36 -3.61 16.51
CA MET A 281 -14.16 -3.39 17.72
C MET A 281 -13.29 -3.14 18.95
N SER A 282 -12.24 -3.94 19.13
CA SER A 282 -11.25 -3.76 20.21
C SER A 282 -10.58 -2.41 20.13
N PHE A 283 -10.23 -1.99 18.92
CA PHE A 283 -9.60 -0.71 18.61
C PHE A 283 -10.53 0.46 19.00
N ASN A 284 -11.79 0.43 18.56
CA ASN A 284 -12.80 1.44 18.94
C ASN A 284 -13.03 1.50 20.46
N LYS A 285 -13.13 0.33 21.11
CA LYS A 285 -13.27 0.25 22.57
C LYS A 285 -12.06 0.89 23.27
N ALA A 286 -10.86 0.61 22.83
CA ALA A 286 -9.62 1.17 23.39
C ALA A 286 -9.57 2.70 23.22
N TRP A 287 -10.00 3.23 22.07
CA TRP A 287 -10.10 4.67 21.83
C TRP A 287 -11.10 5.34 22.79
N ASN A 288 -12.28 4.75 22.93
CA ASN A 288 -13.29 5.28 23.85
C ASN A 288 -12.84 5.24 25.32
N GLN A 289 -12.10 4.19 25.71
CA GLN A 289 -11.49 4.12 27.05
C GLN A 289 -10.41 5.20 27.24
N LYS A 290 -9.58 5.48 26.21
CA LYS A 290 -8.61 6.57 26.28
C LYS A 290 -9.30 7.90 26.50
N LYS A 291 -10.29 8.25 25.69
CA LYS A 291 -11.09 9.48 25.85
C LYS A 291 -11.68 9.60 27.24
N LEU A 292 -12.28 8.50 27.75
CA LEU A 292 -12.88 8.49 29.08
C LEU A 292 -11.85 8.72 30.20
N ARG A 293 -10.64 8.21 30.04
CA ARG A 293 -9.55 8.46 31.00
C ARG A 293 -9.10 9.91 30.95
N GLU A 294 -8.97 10.49 29.76
CA GLU A 294 -8.57 11.89 29.57
C GLU A 294 -9.60 12.86 30.18
N THR A 295 -10.90 12.57 30.01
CA THR A 295 -11.97 13.38 30.65
C THR A 295 -12.05 13.23 32.17
N ARG A 296 -11.29 12.27 32.74
CA ARG A 296 -11.29 11.96 34.17
C ARG A 296 -9.93 12.17 34.84
N VAL A 297 -8.99 12.86 34.18
CA VAL A 297 -7.64 13.08 34.73
C VAL A 297 -7.69 13.70 36.11
N ASP A 298 -8.62 14.64 36.34
CA ASP A 298 -8.79 15.35 37.62
C ASP A 298 -9.83 14.70 38.53
N LYS A 299 -10.42 13.54 38.13
CA LYS A 299 -11.50 12.86 38.89
C LYS A 299 -10.99 11.57 39.48
N LYS A 300 -11.13 11.42 40.78
CA LYS A 300 -10.92 10.16 41.49
C LYS A 300 -12.25 9.49 41.81
N ALA A 301 -12.34 8.18 41.65
CA ALA A 301 -13.55 7.43 41.99
C ALA A 301 -13.77 7.49 43.51
N LEU A 302 -14.95 7.88 43.91
CA LEU A 302 -15.39 7.80 45.30
C LEU A 302 -16.39 6.63 45.42
N ASN A 303 -15.91 5.51 45.97
CA ASN A 303 -16.75 4.36 46.25
C ASN A 303 -17.21 4.43 47.70
N THR A 304 -18.46 4.82 47.93
CA THR A 304 -19.06 4.89 49.27
C THR A 304 -20.51 4.44 49.26
N TYR A 305 -20.98 3.94 50.40
CA TYR A 305 -22.37 3.60 50.62
C TYR A 305 -23.03 4.71 51.43
N LEU A 306 -24.14 5.22 50.95
CA LEU A 306 -24.98 6.18 51.65
C LEU A 306 -26.19 5.45 52.29
N LYS A 307 -26.63 5.93 53.43
CA LYS A 307 -27.91 5.52 53.98
C LYS A 307 -29.05 5.86 53.00
N THR A 308 -30.08 5.00 52.89
CA THR A 308 -31.15 5.18 51.94
C THR A 308 -31.77 6.59 51.98
N LYS A 309 -32.02 7.11 53.16
CA LYS A 309 -32.54 8.47 53.34
C LYS A 309 -31.62 9.55 52.75
N THR A 310 -30.32 9.43 52.99
CA THR A 310 -29.33 10.38 52.49
C THR A 310 -29.20 10.28 50.94
N LYS A 311 -29.35 9.07 50.39
CA LYS A 311 -29.36 8.87 48.94
C LYS A 311 -30.59 9.53 48.30
N MET A 312 -31.78 9.40 48.89
CA MET A 312 -33.00 10.05 48.41
C MET A 312 -32.82 11.59 48.39
N GLN A 313 -32.33 12.15 49.50
CA GLN A 313 -32.04 13.60 49.58
C GLN A 313 -31.04 14.06 48.51
N LEU A 314 -30.06 13.25 48.22
CA LEU A 314 -29.08 13.58 47.14
C LEU A 314 -29.73 13.52 45.75
N ASP A 315 -30.65 12.57 45.52
CA ASP A 315 -31.36 12.47 44.24
C ASP A 315 -32.31 13.67 44.07
N GLU A 316 -33.04 14.08 45.09
CA GLU A 316 -33.90 15.29 45.12
C GLU A 316 -33.07 16.57 44.85
N LEU A 317 -31.89 16.68 45.43
CA LEU A 317 -31.01 17.81 45.19
C LEU A 317 -30.43 17.80 43.73
N ALA A 318 -30.12 16.64 43.22
CA ALA A 318 -29.64 16.51 41.83
C ALA A 318 -30.73 16.93 40.83
N GLU A 319 -31.98 16.52 41.08
CA GLU A 319 -33.15 16.92 40.30
C GLU A 319 -33.41 18.43 40.41
N HIS A 320 -33.40 18.95 41.64
CA HIS A 320 -33.58 20.40 41.87
C HIS A 320 -32.55 21.28 41.15
N TYR A 321 -31.32 20.82 41.08
CA TYR A 321 -30.21 21.56 40.38
C TYR A 321 -30.10 21.24 38.89
N ASP A 322 -30.90 20.31 38.37
CA ASP A 322 -30.77 19.77 37.01
C ASP A 322 -29.34 19.32 36.71
N MET A 323 -28.75 18.59 37.65
CA MET A 323 -27.33 18.15 37.58
C MET A 323 -27.22 16.65 37.82
N ARG A 324 -26.10 16.07 37.34
CA ARG A 324 -25.78 14.68 37.69
C ARG A 324 -25.42 14.57 39.15
N ILE A 325 -25.71 13.41 39.75
CA ILE A 325 -25.41 13.12 41.17
C ILE A 325 -23.95 13.42 41.53
N SER A 326 -22.99 13.05 40.64
CA SER A 326 -21.57 13.34 40.82
C SER A 326 -21.29 14.84 40.90
N ASP A 327 -21.91 15.62 40.02
CA ASP A 327 -21.70 17.06 39.93
C ASP A 327 -22.39 17.80 41.08
N THR A 328 -23.54 17.30 41.52
CA THR A 328 -24.24 17.77 42.74
C THR A 328 -23.38 17.53 43.99
N LEU A 329 -22.79 16.34 44.13
CA LEU A 329 -21.88 16.05 45.25
C LEU A 329 -20.65 16.97 45.22
N GLU A 330 -20.02 17.16 44.08
CA GLU A 330 -18.88 18.05 43.91
C GLU A 330 -19.23 19.49 44.28
N LYS A 331 -20.40 19.97 43.83
CA LYS A 331 -20.95 21.29 44.20
C LYS A 331 -21.14 21.43 45.70
N LEU A 332 -21.81 20.47 46.33
CA LEU A 332 -22.10 20.50 47.77
C LEU A 332 -20.80 20.48 48.61
N ILE A 333 -19.86 19.59 48.25
CA ILE A 333 -18.57 19.49 48.92
C ILE A 333 -17.79 20.80 48.78
N THR A 334 -17.72 21.33 47.55
CA THR A 334 -16.99 22.57 47.26
C THR A 334 -17.60 23.77 48.00
N GLN A 335 -18.95 23.88 48.01
CA GLN A 335 -19.64 24.96 48.75
C GLN A 335 -19.39 24.87 50.23
N HIS A 336 -19.52 23.70 50.82
CA HIS A 336 -19.34 23.51 52.27
C HIS A 336 -17.88 23.71 52.67
N TYR A 337 -16.92 23.24 51.84
CA TYR A 337 -15.53 23.48 52.08
C TYR A 337 -15.18 24.99 52.09
N LYS A 338 -15.70 25.74 51.09
CA LYS A 338 -15.51 27.21 51.08
C LYS A 338 -16.09 27.90 52.29
N GLN A 339 -17.29 27.48 52.74
CA GLN A 339 -17.90 28.05 53.95
C GLN A 339 -17.06 27.83 55.19
N LEU A 340 -16.46 26.64 55.35
CA LEU A 340 -15.72 26.30 56.56
C LEU A 340 -14.28 26.84 56.56
N PHE A 341 -13.63 26.88 55.43
CA PHE A 341 -12.19 27.08 55.35
C PHE A 341 -11.75 28.35 54.57
N GLN A 342 -12.61 28.92 53.72
CA GLN A 342 -12.30 30.11 52.92
C GLN A 342 -13.19 31.32 53.27
N GLY A 343 -14.09 31.20 54.22
CA GLY A 343 -14.99 32.27 54.69
C GLY A 343 -14.46 33.04 55.92
N LYS A 344 -13.14 33.21 55.97
CA LYS A 344 -12.51 34.14 56.94
C LYS A 344 -11.87 35.29 56.22
#